data_187c092e58fad6bb45d3c8fdb8364780
#
_entry.id   187c092e58fad6bb45d3c8fdb8364780
#
_cell.length_a   1.000
_cell.length_b   1.000
_cell.length_c   1.000
_cell.angle_alpha   90.00
_cell.angle_beta   90.00
_cell.angle_gamma   90.00
#
_symmetry.space_group_name_H-M   'P 1'
#
loop_
_entity.id
_entity.type
_entity.pdbx_description
1 polymer ?
#
loop_
_entity_poly.entity_id
_entity_poly.type
_entity_poly.pdbx_seq_one_letter_code
_entity_poly.pdbx_strand_id
1 'polypeptide(L)'
;LCPSVTAQMIDGRDADVRRDIWSGADIFTLPVDNIQETFGLVPVEAMAAGLPVVMPDWNGFRDTVLHGETGYLIPTAMPSAGAGPIIAQRFADGTDDYLRYLSIVQQQTMIDVPAYRDAFLALIEDPEKRREMGDAGRLHVQTTFDWKAVIPQYLALADELAVIRERTKPSTTRLSPTAISPIEVDPFMLYQRYPTAH
;
A
#
# COMPACT_ATOMS: atom_id res chain seq x y z
N LEU A 1 -0.32 26.77 3.17
CA LEU A 1 1.14 26.79 3.17
C LEU A 1 1.64 27.18 4.56
N CYS A 2 2.51 26.37 5.16
CA CYS A 2 3.13 26.65 6.45
C CYS A 2 4.42 27.45 6.19
N PRO A 3 4.52 28.73 6.62
CA PRO A 3 5.67 29.57 6.30
C PRO A 3 6.96 29.14 7.01
N SER A 4 6.85 28.28 8.02
CA SER A 4 7.99 27.73 8.77
C SER A 4 8.54 26.42 8.16
N VAL A 5 7.93 25.90 7.09
CA VAL A 5 8.32 24.66 6.43
C VAL A 5 8.86 24.98 5.03
N THR A 6 10.09 24.53 4.74
CA THR A 6 10.64 24.59 3.39
C THR A 6 10.22 23.34 2.62
N ALA A 7 9.47 23.52 1.54
CA ALA A 7 9.14 22.45 0.61
C ALA A 7 10.09 22.51 -0.60
N GLN A 8 10.68 21.37 -0.94
CA GLN A 8 11.57 21.24 -2.08
C GLN A 8 11.10 20.09 -2.98
N MET A 9 10.93 20.36 -4.27
CA MET A 9 10.68 19.32 -5.29
C MET A 9 12.00 18.84 -5.85
N ILE A 10 12.24 17.54 -5.78
CA ILE A 10 13.46 16.90 -6.27
C ILE A 10 13.09 15.86 -7.31
N ASP A 11 13.80 15.83 -8.45
CA ASP A 11 13.62 14.82 -9.48
C ASP A 11 14.35 13.53 -9.11
N GLY A 12 13.61 12.55 -8.63
CA GLY A 12 14.14 11.23 -8.22
C GLY A 12 14.39 10.24 -9.36
N ARG A 13 14.33 10.64 -10.64
CA ARG A 13 14.63 9.74 -11.77
C ARG A 13 16.11 9.41 -11.88
N ASP A 14 16.96 10.31 -11.46
CA ASP A 14 18.40 10.05 -11.32
C ASP A 14 18.67 9.12 -10.14
N ALA A 15 19.50 8.07 -10.36
CA ALA A 15 19.78 7.06 -9.37
C ALA A 15 20.63 7.58 -8.20
N ASP A 16 21.54 8.50 -8.46
CA ASP A 16 22.39 9.10 -7.42
C ASP A 16 21.58 10.05 -6.55
N VAL A 17 20.74 10.89 -7.16
CA VAL A 17 19.81 11.77 -6.44
C VAL A 17 18.85 10.94 -5.55
N ARG A 18 18.32 9.86 -6.09
CA ARG A 18 17.43 8.98 -5.32
C ARG A 18 18.13 8.34 -4.12
N ARG A 19 19.36 7.87 -4.28
CA ARG A 19 20.18 7.32 -3.18
C ARG A 19 20.46 8.39 -2.11
N ASP A 20 20.76 9.62 -2.54
CA ASP A 20 21.05 10.72 -1.62
C ASP A 20 19.81 11.12 -0.81
N ILE A 21 18.61 11.11 -1.43
CA ILE A 21 17.34 11.31 -0.73
C ILE A 21 17.12 10.24 0.35
N TRP A 22 17.31 8.96 0.03
CA TRP A 22 17.17 7.88 1.00
C TRP A 22 18.13 7.98 2.18
N SER A 23 19.36 8.40 1.93
CA SER A 23 20.38 8.55 2.98
C SER A 23 20.26 9.83 3.80
N GLY A 24 19.62 10.86 3.27
CA GLY A 24 19.44 12.16 3.92
C GLY A 24 18.11 12.40 4.60
N ALA A 25 17.16 11.47 4.45
CA ALA A 25 15.84 11.57 5.06
C ALA A 25 15.85 11.07 6.50
N ASP A 26 14.94 11.61 7.34
CA ASP A 26 14.70 11.18 8.72
C ASP A 26 13.40 10.36 8.86
N ILE A 27 12.41 10.62 8.01
CA ILE A 27 11.09 9.97 8.03
C ILE A 27 10.62 9.82 6.59
N PHE A 28 10.04 8.67 6.27
CA PHE A 28 9.37 8.46 4.99
C PHE A 28 7.86 8.51 5.13
N THR A 29 7.20 9.08 4.12
CA THR A 29 5.74 9.05 4.03
C THR A 29 5.26 9.05 2.59
N LEU A 30 4.13 8.35 2.37
CA LEU A 30 3.41 8.33 1.11
C LEU A 30 1.91 8.23 1.40
N PRO A 31 1.17 9.34 1.47
CA PRO A 31 -0.27 9.36 1.82
C PRO A 31 -1.13 8.92 0.62
N VAL A 32 -0.99 7.66 0.21
CA VAL A 32 -1.72 7.06 -0.90
C VAL A 32 -2.81 6.13 -0.36
N ASP A 33 -4.02 6.34 -0.83
CA ASP A 33 -5.24 5.57 -0.53
C ASP A 33 -5.92 5.08 -1.83
N ASN A 34 -5.12 4.77 -2.84
CA ASN A 34 -5.57 4.34 -4.16
C ASN A 34 -5.83 2.84 -4.17
N ILE A 35 -6.95 2.43 -4.76
CA ILE A 35 -7.33 1.00 -4.91
C ILE A 35 -6.35 0.18 -5.77
N GLN A 36 -5.46 0.81 -6.52
CA GLN A 36 -4.36 0.13 -7.24
C GLN A 36 -3.20 -0.28 -6.33
N GLU A 37 -3.05 0.37 -5.17
CA GLU A 37 -1.97 0.03 -4.25
C GLU A 37 -2.28 -1.28 -3.54
N THR A 38 -1.54 -2.31 -3.87
CA THR A 38 -1.80 -3.68 -3.41
C THR A 38 -0.71 -4.27 -2.53
N PHE A 39 0.51 -3.74 -2.60
CA PHE A 39 1.64 -4.21 -1.80
C PHE A 39 2.43 -3.05 -1.16
N GLY A 40 2.85 -2.07 -1.96
CA GLY A 40 3.66 -0.95 -1.51
C GLY A 40 5.15 -1.28 -1.38
N LEU A 41 5.87 -1.30 -2.49
CA LEU A 41 7.33 -1.48 -2.47
C LEU A 41 8.06 -0.30 -1.82
N VAL A 42 7.55 0.91 -1.98
CA VAL A 42 8.24 2.12 -1.55
C VAL A 42 8.45 2.20 -0.02
N PRO A 43 7.46 1.85 0.85
CA PRO A 43 7.74 1.75 2.29
C PRO A 43 8.76 0.66 2.63
N VAL A 44 8.81 -0.45 1.88
CA VAL A 44 9.84 -1.47 2.08
C VAL A 44 11.24 -0.92 1.74
N GLU A 45 11.37 -0.15 0.65
CA GLU A 45 12.62 0.55 0.29
C GLU A 45 13.03 1.56 1.36
N ALA A 46 12.07 2.32 1.91
CA ALA A 46 12.31 3.28 3.00
C ALA A 46 12.80 2.57 4.27
N MET A 47 12.14 1.50 4.68
CA MET A 47 12.56 0.68 5.82
C MET A 47 13.93 0.04 5.58
N ALA A 48 14.23 -0.42 4.36
CA ALA A 48 15.56 -0.91 3.98
C ALA A 48 16.65 0.17 4.16
N ALA A 49 16.32 1.43 3.87
CA ALA A 49 17.19 2.57 4.14
C ALA A 49 17.30 2.91 5.65
N GLY A 50 16.47 2.31 6.50
CA GLY A 50 16.45 2.55 7.96
C GLY A 50 15.59 3.75 8.35
N LEU A 51 14.60 4.09 7.52
CA LEU A 51 13.67 5.17 7.82
C LEU A 51 12.40 4.61 8.50
N PRO A 52 11.93 5.21 9.59
CA PRO A 52 10.57 4.95 10.05
C PRO A 52 9.57 5.48 9.03
N VAL A 53 8.48 4.75 8.84
CA VAL A 53 7.49 5.08 7.82
C VAL A 53 6.16 5.53 8.45
N VAL A 54 5.51 6.53 7.84
CA VAL A 54 4.15 6.96 8.19
C VAL A 54 3.28 6.76 6.97
N MET A 55 2.41 5.75 7.01
CA MET A 55 1.65 5.24 5.88
C MET A 55 0.15 5.18 6.21
N PRO A 56 -0.75 5.28 5.23
CA PRO A 56 -2.15 4.95 5.44
C PRO A 56 -2.32 3.49 5.89
N ASP A 57 -3.25 3.23 6.79
CA ASP A 57 -3.73 1.88 7.08
C ASP A 57 -4.63 1.41 5.92
N TRP A 58 -3.97 1.01 4.84
CA TRP A 58 -4.58 0.72 3.55
C TRP A 58 -3.98 -0.52 2.92
N ASN A 59 -4.82 -1.51 2.63
CA ASN A 59 -4.49 -2.73 1.88
C ASN A 59 -3.08 -3.29 2.19
N GLY A 60 -2.21 -3.41 1.19
CA GLY A 60 -0.88 -4.02 1.28
C GLY A 60 0.11 -3.33 2.22
N PHE A 61 -0.13 -2.07 2.61
CA PHE A 61 0.71 -1.43 3.64
C PHE A 61 0.60 -2.14 4.99
N ARG A 62 -0.52 -2.80 5.29
CA ARG A 62 -0.71 -3.63 6.49
C ARG A 62 0.16 -4.87 6.51
N ASP A 63 0.53 -5.37 5.34
CA ASP A 63 1.39 -6.55 5.20
C ASP A 63 2.88 -6.17 5.25
N THR A 64 3.19 -4.91 4.98
CA THR A 64 4.58 -4.43 4.88
C THR A 64 5.03 -3.65 6.10
N VAL A 65 4.15 -2.93 6.78
CA VAL A 65 4.46 -2.05 7.92
C VAL A 65 3.92 -2.61 9.22
N LEU A 66 4.76 -2.77 10.22
CA LEU A 66 4.38 -3.16 11.58
C LEU A 66 4.07 -1.89 12.39
N HIS A 67 2.77 -1.65 12.65
CA HIS A 67 2.32 -0.46 13.36
C HIS A 67 2.93 -0.36 14.76
N GLY A 68 3.57 0.78 15.05
CA GLY A 68 4.23 1.04 16.33
C GLY A 68 5.63 0.43 16.47
N GLU A 69 6.07 -0.42 15.52
CA GLU A 69 7.39 -1.06 15.53
C GLU A 69 8.29 -0.52 14.41
N THR A 70 7.85 -0.56 13.15
CA THR A 70 8.63 -0.09 12.00
C THR A 70 8.13 1.25 11.47
N GLY A 71 7.01 1.74 11.97
CA GLY A 71 6.35 2.98 11.57
C GLY A 71 4.93 3.08 12.10
N TYR A 72 4.16 3.99 11.52
CA TYR A 72 2.76 4.21 11.87
C TYR A 72 1.84 3.95 10.69
N LEU A 73 0.78 3.16 10.92
CA LEU A 73 -0.35 3.02 10.01
C LEU A 73 -1.46 3.98 10.47
N ILE A 74 -1.89 4.84 9.58
CA ILE A 74 -2.84 5.93 9.85
C ILE A 74 -4.24 5.52 9.39
N PRO A 75 -5.28 5.65 10.23
CA PRO A 75 -6.64 5.24 9.90
C PRO A 75 -7.14 5.87 8.59
N THR A 76 -7.89 5.07 7.84
CA THR A 76 -8.53 5.46 6.58
C THR A 76 -10.01 5.14 6.61
N ALA A 77 -10.81 5.86 5.81
CA ALA A 77 -12.23 5.59 5.63
C ALA A 77 -12.63 5.73 4.15
N MET A 78 -13.61 4.96 3.73
CA MET A 78 -14.23 5.08 2.40
C MET A 78 -15.74 4.82 2.51
N PRO A 79 -16.55 5.19 1.49
CA PRO A 79 -17.97 4.89 1.47
C PRO A 79 -18.26 3.39 1.60
N SER A 80 -19.35 3.05 2.25
CA SER A 80 -19.81 1.67 2.41
C SER A 80 -20.15 1.03 1.08
N ALA A 81 -20.12 -0.29 1.02
CA ALA A 81 -20.59 -1.08 -0.11
C ALA A 81 -22.02 -0.65 -0.52
N GLY A 82 -22.23 -0.49 -1.82
CA GLY A 82 -23.48 0.02 -2.39
C GLY A 82 -23.47 1.52 -2.71
N ALA A 83 -22.43 2.27 -2.34
CA ALA A 83 -22.30 3.69 -2.70
C ALA A 83 -21.77 3.93 -4.13
N GLY A 84 -21.17 2.92 -4.76
CA GLY A 84 -20.44 3.06 -6.02
C GLY A 84 -21.08 2.54 -7.33
N PRO A 85 -22.39 2.12 -7.42
CA PRO A 85 -22.92 1.57 -8.67
C PRO A 85 -22.85 2.52 -9.86
N ILE A 86 -23.04 3.83 -9.63
CA ILE A 86 -22.93 4.83 -10.70
C ILE A 86 -21.50 4.95 -11.22
N ILE A 87 -20.51 4.87 -10.35
CA ILE A 87 -19.08 4.90 -10.73
C ILE A 87 -18.75 3.66 -11.56
N ALA A 88 -19.20 2.49 -11.13
CA ALA A 88 -19.02 1.24 -11.85
C ALA A 88 -19.71 1.26 -13.23
N GLN A 89 -20.97 1.75 -13.30
CA GLN A 89 -21.72 1.85 -14.56
C GLN A 89 -21.01 2.77 -15.57
N ARG A 90 -20.55 3.94 -15.14
CA ARG A 90 -19.85 4.90 -16.01
C ARG A 90 -18.55 4.34 -16.57
N PHE A 91 -17.85 3.50 -15.79
CA PHE A 91 -16.66 2.80 -16.27
C PHE A 91 -17.04 1.68 -17.25
N ALA A 92 -18.07 0.88 -16.94
CA ALA A 92 -18.51 -0.25 -17.77
C ALA A 92 -19.05 0.18 -19.15
N ASP A 93 -19.74 1.33 -19.24
CA ASP A 93 -20.26 1.87 -20.49
C ASP A 93 -19.26 2.75 -21.27
N GLY A 94 -18.03 2.89 -20.75
CA GLY A 94 -16.97 3.67 -21.37
C GLY A 94 -17.13 5.20 -21.25
N THR A 95 -18.05 5.68 -20.41
CA THR A 95 -18.18 7.13 -20.12
C THR A 95 -16.95 7.67 -19.42
N ASP A 96 -16.40 6.91 -18.48
CA ASP A 96 -15.14 7.20 -17.80
C ASP A 96 -14.07 6.19 -18.22
N ASP A 97 -12.87 6.66 -18.50
CA ASP A 97 -11.70 5.78 -18.62
C ASP A 97 -11.20 5.30 -17.25
N TYR A 98 -10.21 4.40 -17.27
CA TYR A 98 -9.69 3.80 -16.04
C TYR A 98 -9.07 4.84 -15.09
N LEU A 99 -8.36 5.83 -15.62
CA LEU A 99 -7.75 6.88 -14.79
C LEU A 99 -8.82 7.76 -14.13
N ARG A 100 -9.88 8.07 -14.87
CA ARG A 100 -11.01 8.82 -14.32
C ARG A 100 -11.75 8.03 -13.25
N TYR A 101 -12.00 6.76 -13.49
CA TYR A 101 -12.57 5.83 -12.51
C TYR A 101 -11.76 5.82 -11.20
N LEU A 102 -10.45 5.59 -11.29
CA LEU A 102 -9.56 5.59 -10.13
C LEU A 102 -9.59 6.92 -9.38
N SER A 103 -9.51 8.02 -10.12
CA SER A 103 -9.54 9.38 -9.54
C SER A 103 -10.83 9.66 -8.76
N ILE A 104 -11.99 9.22 -9.29
CA ILE A 104 -13.27 9.41 -8.62
C ILE A 104 -13.34 8.56 -7.34
N VAL A 105 -12.89 7.30 -7.39
CA VAL A 105 -12.88 6.41 -6.21
C VAL A 105 -11.96 6.98 -5.12
N GLN A 106 -10.75 7.40 -5.49
CA GLN A 106 -9.77 7.96 -4.54
C GLN A 106 -10.28 9.26 -3.88
N GLN A 107 -11.03 10.09 -4.59
CA GLN A 107 -11.63 11.32 -4.02
C GLN A 107 -12.73 11.02 -2.98
N GLN A 108 -13.20 9.79 -2.89
CA GLN A 108 -14.19 9.37 -1.88
C GLN A 108 -13.54 8.73 -0.66
N THR A 109 -12.21 8.55 -0.65
CA THR A 109 -11.48 8.02 0.50
C THR A 109 -10.89 9.14 1.34
N MET A 110 -10.69 8.88 2.62
CA MET A 110 -10.14 9.83 3.58
C MET A 110 -9.03 9.17 4.39
N ILE A 111 -7.98 9.95 4.67
CA ILE A 111 -6.95 9.63 5.66
C ILE A 111 -7.19 10.50 6.89
N ASP A 112 -7.05 9.94 8.09
CA ASP A 112 -7.16 10.69 9.35
C ASP A 112 -5.97 11.66 9.50
N VAL A 113 -6.18 12.92 9.10
CA VAL A 113 -5.16 13.98 9.13
C VAL A 113 -4.68 14.30 10.54
N PRO A 114 -5.54 14.37 11.57
CA PRO A 114 -5.11 14.49 12.96
C PRO A 114 -4.16 13.36 13.39
N ALA A 115 -4.51 12.11 13.15
CA ALA A 115 -3.64 10.96 13.46
C ALA A 115 -2.31 11.01 12.67
N TYR A 116 -2.36 11.46 11.43
CA TYR A 116 -1.17 11.68 10.59
C TYR A 116 -0.21 12.68 11.22
N ARG A 117 -0.75 13.84 11.63
CA ARG A 117 0.01 14.89 12.34
C ARG A 117 0.66 14.34 13.61
N ASP A 118 -0.11 13.62 14.42
CA ASP A 118 0.35 13.12 15.71
C ASP A 118 1.46 12.07 15.54
N ALA A 119 1.38 11.22 14.52
CA ALA A 119 2.45 10.29 14.15
C ALA A 119 3.75 11.01 13.74
N PHE A 120 3.63 12.08 12.93
CA PHE A 120 4.78 12.90 12.58
C PHE A 120 5.41 13.59 13.79
N LEU A 121 4.60 14.22 14.64
CA LEU A 121 5.10 14.88 15.85
C LEU A 121 5.84 13.90 16.75
N ALA A 122 5.29 12.69 16.96
CA ALA A 122 5.93 11.66 17.77
C ALA A 122 7.31 11.24 17.22
N LEU A 123 7.52 11.31 15.91
CA LEU A 123 8.83 11.01 15.31
C LEU A 123 9.75 12.23 15.22
N ILE A 124 9.22 13.44 15.04
CA ILE A 124 10.01 14.66 14.97
C ILE A 124 10.59 15.00 16.36
N GLU A 125 9.80 14.85 17.41
CA GLU A 125 10.15 15.22 18.78
C GLU A 125 11.05 14.19 19.48
N ASP A 126 11.06 12.93 18.99
CA ASP A 126 11.84 11.84 19.59
C ASP A 126 12.81 11.20 18.60
N PRO A 127 14.07 11.69 18.52
CA PRO A 127 15.10 11.14 17.65
C PRO A 127 15.48 9.69 17.97
N GLU A 128 15.38 9.30 19.25
CA GLU A 128 15.69 7.93 19.68
C GLU A 128 14.67 6.94 19.10
N LYS A 129 13.39 7.27 19.25
CA LYS A 129 12.29 6.50 18.67
C LYS A 129 12.40 6.39 17.14
N ARG A 130 12.79 7.48 16.44
CA ARG A 130 13.04 7.43 15.00
C ARG A 130 14.11 6.39 14.66
N ARG A 131 15.20 6.37 15.40
CA ARG A 131 16.30 5.44 15.19
C ARG A 131 15.87 4.00 15.47
N GLU A 132 15.21 3.76 16.61
CA GLU A 132 14.72 2.43 16.98
C GLU A 132 13.75 1.86 15.93
N MET A 133 12.78 2.66 15.48
CA MET A 133 11.84 2.26 14.43
C MET A 133 12.53 2.02 13.08
N GLY A 134 13.51 2.84 12.72
CA GLY A 134 14.29 2.68 11.51
C GLY A 134 15.12 1.39 11.52
N ASP A 135 15.76 1.08 12.64
CA ASP A 135 16.54 -0.15 12.81
C ASP A 135 15.62 -1.39 12.79
N ALA A 136 14.46 -1.32 13.46
CA ALA A 136 13.46 -2.37 13.42
C ALA A 136 12.92 -2.59 11.99
N GLY A 137 12.66 -1.51 11.26
CA GLY A 137 12.24 -1.55 9.85
C GLY A 137 13.27 -2.23 8.96
N ARG A 138 14.55 -1.88 9.12
CA ARG A 138 15.64 -2.52 8.37
C ARG A 138 15.74 -4.02 8.65
N LEU A 139 15.65 -4.41 9.92
CA LEU A 139 15.64 -5.82 10.31
C LEU A 139 14.44 -6.57 9.73
N HIS A 140 13.25 -5.97 9.81
CA HIS A 140 12.03 -6.54 9.27
C HIS A 140 12.16 -6.80 7.76
N VAL A 141 12.67 -5.83 7.00
CA VAL A 141 12.89 -6.00 5.55
C VAL A 141 13.87 -7.13 5.27
N GLN A 142 15.00 -7.18 5.98
CA GLN A 142 16.02 -8.22 5.78
C GLN A 142 15.49 -9.63 6.06
N THR A 143 14.63 -9.77 7.06
CA THR A 143 14.10 -11.07 7.47
C THR A 143 12.88 -11.53 6.69
N THR A 144 12.12 -10.59 6.09
CA THR A 144 10.83 -10.88 5.47
C THR A 144 10.85 -10.71 3.96
N PHE A 145 11.50 -9.65 3.45
CA PHE A 145 11.40 -9.24 2.04
C PHE A 145 12.70 -9.41 1.24
N ASP A 146 13.82 -9.73 1.89
CA ASP A 146 15.06 -10.08 1.18
C ASP A 146 14.84 -11.32 0.32
N TRP A 147 15.44 -11.34 -0.86
CA TRP A 147 15.35 -12.50 -1.76
C TRP A 147 15.76 -13.82 -1.12
N LYS A 148 16.68 -13.79 -0.14
CA LYS A 148 17.07 -14.96 0.64
C LYS A 148 15.95 -15.51 1.50
N ALA A 149 15.02 -14.66 1.94
CA ALA A 149 13.85 -15.07 2.70
C ALA A 149 12.69 -15.46 1.77
N VAL A 150 12.51 -14.75 0.67
CA VAL A 150 11.36 -14.89 -0.24
C VAL A 150 11.51 -16.08 -1.19
N ILE A 151 12.70 -16.29 -1.81
CA ILE A 151 12.89 -17.37 -2.81
C ILE A 151 12.57 -18.77 -2.24
N PRO A 152 13.03 -19.15 -1.04
CA PRO A 152 12.68 -20.47 -0.49
C PRO A 152 11.17 -20.70 -0.36
N GLN A 153 10.39 -19.65 -0.06
CA GLN A 153 8.93 -19.74 0.05
C GLN A 153 8.28 -19.99 -1.31
N TYR A 154 8.77 -19.33 -2.38
CA TYR A 154 8.30 -19.61 -3.75
C TYR A 154 8.61 -21.03 -4.19
N LEU A 155 9.78 -21.55 -3.87
CA LEU A 155 10.15 -22.91 -4.21
C LEU A 155 9.27 -23.91 -3.46
N ALA A 156 9.07 -23.72 -2.15
CA ALA A 156 8.17 -24.56 -1.35
C ALA A 156 6.73 -24.55 -1.87
N LEU A 157 6.21 -23.36 -2.26
CA LEU A 157 4.89 -23.24 -2.87
C LEU A 157 4.81 -23.99 -4.21
N ALA A 158 5.85 -23.91 -5.03
CA ALA A 158 5.89 -24.62 -6.31
C ALA A 158 5.82 -26.15 -6.11
N ASP A 159 6.52 -26.69 -5.11
CA ASP A 159 6.49 -28.10 -4.75
C ASP A 159 5.11 -28.52 -4.23
N GLU A 160 4.50 -27.71 -3.34
CA GLU A 160 3.14 -27.96 -2.85
C GLU A 160 2.13 -28.00 -4.00
N LEU A 161 2.17 -27.01 -4.89
CA LEU A 161 1.29 -26.95 -6.06
C LEU A 161 1.50 -28.10 -7.04
N ALA A 162 2.73 -28.62 -7.16
CA ALA A 162 3.01 -29.82 -7.95
C ALA A 162 2.28 -31.04 -7.38
N VAL A 163 2.35 -31.25 -6.06
CA VAL A 163 1.61 -32.33 -5.36
C VAL A 163 0.11 -32.20 -5.53
N ILE A 164 -0.43 -30.97 -5.41
CA ILE A 164 -1.86 -30.72 -5.61
C ILE A 164 -2.29 -31.06 -7.03
N ARG A 165 -1.52 -30.65 -8.05
CA ARG A 165 -1.80 -30.98 -9.45
C ARG A 165 -1.82 -32.47 -9.75
N GLU A 166 -0.90 -33.23 -9.16
CA GLU A 166 -0.88 -34.70 -9.33
C GLU A 166 -2.12 -35.37 -8.76
N ARG A 167 -2.67 -34.82 -7.67
CA ARG A 167 -3.86 -35.37 -6.98
C ARG A 167 -5.18 -34.87 -7.56
N THR A 168 -5.19 -33.74 -8.24
CA THR A 168 -6.41 -33.09 -8.73
C THR A 168 -6.62 -33.40 -10.20
N LYS A 169 -7.76 -34.02 -10.55
CA LYS A 169 -8.17 -34.18 -11.95
C LYS A 169 -8.47 -32.80 -12.55
N PRO A 170 -8.06 -32.53 -13.80
CA PRO A 170 -8.38 -31.27 -14.46
C PRO A 170 -9.89 -31.02 -14.47
N SER A 171 -10.32 -29.90 -13.87
CA SER A 171 -11.69 -29.43 -14.02
C SER A 171 -11.85 -28.80 -15.40
N THR A 172 -12.79 -29.32 -16.19
CA THR A 172 -13.15 -28.77 -17.50
C THR A 172 -14.20 -27.65 -17.40
N THR A 173 -14.48 -27.16 -16.18
CA THR A 173 -15.45 -26.08 -15.98
C THR A 173 -14.94 -24.81 -16.65
N ARG A 174 -15.51 -24.47 -17.80
CA ARG A 174 -15.28 -23.18 -18.44
C ARG A 174 -15.97 -22.09 -17.61
N LEU A 175 -15.31 -20.98 -17.40
CA LEU A 175 -15.95 -19.79 -16.86
C LEU A 175 -17.14 -19.42 -17.77
N SER A 176 -18.26 -19.00 -17.18
CA SER A 176 -19.41 -18.53 -17.95
C SER A 176 -18.99 -17.36 -18.84
N PRO A 177 -19.38 -17.34 -20.13
CA PRO A 177 -19.15 -16.20 -21.00
C PRO A 177 -19.78 -14.89 -20.49
N THR A 178 -20.71 -15.01 -19.54
CA THR A 178 -21.45 -13.90 -18.92
C THR A 178 -20.85 -13.47 -17.57
N ALA A 179 -19.66 -13.97 -17.22
CA ALA A 179 -18.99 -13.52 -16.01
C ALA A 179 -18.64 -12.03 -16.15
N ILE A 180 -19.21 -11.22 -15.26
CA ILE A 180 -18.91 -9.78 -15.18
C ILE A 180 -17.45 -9.62 -14.72
N SER A 181 -16.73 -8.70 -15.35
CA SER A 181 -15.37 -8.35 -14.93
C SER A 181 -15.40 -7.86 -13.46
N PRO A 182 -14.49 -8.33 -12.60
CA PRO A 182 -14.43 -7.87 -11.21
C PRO A 182 -14.36 -6.35 -11.06
N ILE A 183 -13.77 -5.63 -12.02
CA ILE A 183 -13.64 -4.17 -11.98
C ILE A 183 -14.88 -3.42 -12.50
N GLU A 184 -15.88 -4.12 -12.97
CA GLU A 184 -17.17 -3.57 -13.42
C GLU A 184 -18.24 -3.58 -12.33
N VAL A 185 -17.88 -3.97 -11.11
CA VAL A 185 -18.78 -3.94 -9.95
C VAL A 185 -18.56 -2.69 -9.10
N ASP A 186 -19.43 -2.47 -8.10
CA ASP A 186 -19.27 -1.39 -7.13
C ASP A 186 -17.87 -1.42 -6.49
N PRO A 187 -17.04 -0.39 -6.70
CA PRO A 187 -15.67 -0.37 -6.18
C PRO A 187 -15.62 -0.40 -4.64
N PHE A 188 -16.60 0.17 -3.97
CA PHE A 188 -16.62 0.18 -2.50
C PHE A 188 -17.02 -1.20 -1.92
N MET A 189 -17.76 -2.00 -2.66
CA MET A 189 -17.98 -3.41 -2.34
C MET A 189 -16.70 -4.23 -2.59
N LEU A 190 -16.07 -4.05 -3.75
CA LEU A 190 -14.88 -4.82 -4.15
C LEU A 190 -13.70 -4.58 -3.20
N TYR A 191 -13.47 -3.32 -2.83
CA TYR A 191 -12.34 -2.89 -2.02
C TYR A 191 -12.69 -2.61 -0.55
N GLN A 192 -13.82 -3.11 -0.06
CA GLN A 192 -14.34 -2.88 1.30
C GLN A 192 -13.37 -3.25 2.44
N ARG A 193 -12.36 -4.06 2.16
CA ARG A 193 -11.34 -4.45 3.15
C ARG A 193 -10.10 -3.58 3.15
N TYR A 194 -10.01 -2.59 2.25
CA TYR A 194 -8.84 -1.73 2.12
C TYR A 194 -8.73 -0.67 3.23
N PRO A 195 -9.81 0.04 3.60
CA PRO A 195 -9.78 1.04 4.67
C PRO A 195 -9.93 0.40 6.07
N THR A 196 -9.70 1.21 7.10
CA THR A 196 -9.97 0.86 8.50
C THR A 196 -11.43 1.08 8.90
N ALA A 197 -12.14 1.99 8.22
CA ALA A 197 -13.54 2.33 8.52
C ALA A 197 -14.34 2.68 7.24
N HIS A 198 -15.65 2.67 7.36
CA HIS A 198 -16.61 3.02 6.32
C HIS A 198 -17.57 4.11 6.77
#